data_d6efc064916dade17e3b6bafe7e4a66e
#
_entry.id   d6efc064916dade17e3b6bafe7e4a66e
#
_cell.length_a   1.000
_cell.length_b   1.000
_cell.length_c   1.000
_cell.angle_alpha   90.00
_cell.angle_beta   90.00
_cell.angle_gamma   90.00
#
_symmetry.space_group_name_H-M   'P 1'
#
loop_
_entity.id
_entity.type
_entity.pdbx_description
1 polymer ?
#
loop_
_entity_poly.entity_id
_entity_poly.type
_entity_poly.pdbx_seq_one_letter_code
_entity_poly.pdbx_strand_id
1 'polypeptide(L)'
;MFLLGVIVAIIALDQWSKWAIRTSLDLHNKKIIIENFLEFYHIENPGMAFGLSFPGGSQLLLIMTVLLTVFILGMLWKERNSHPLMRYGLSLIFSGAIGNLTDRIIFGKVTDFIHVMIGEHFSWYIFNVADSSVTIGMVLFLLYSIFVENKIKKTKTDND
;
A
#
# COMPACT_ATOMS: atom_id res chain seq x y z
N MET A 1 14.48 14.50 7.44
CA MET A 1 14.26 13.66 8.63
C MET A 1 12.79 13.22 8.77
N PHE A 2 11.81 14.12 8.68
CA PHE A 2 10.39 13.78 8.92
C PHE A 2 9.82 12.69 7.98
N LEU A 3 10.13 12.71 6.68
CA LEU A 3 9.66 11.69 5.72
C LEU A 3 10.20 10.28 6.02
N LEU A 4 11.45 10.17 6.43
CA LEU A 4 12.02 8.89 6.86
C LEU A 4 11.27 8.34 8.09
N GLY A 5 10.90 9.21 9.03
CA GLY A 5 10.07 8.81 10.17
C GLY A 5 8.71 8.24 9.75
N VAL A 6 8.05 8.86 8.77
CA VAL A 6 6.77 8.35 8.22
C VAL A 6 6.97 6.98 7.55
N ILE A 7 8.01 6.83 6.72
CA ILE A 7 8.31 5.56 6.04
C ILE A 7 8.51 4.45 7.08
N VAL A 8 9.37 4.67 8.06
CA VAL A 8 9.66 3.69 9.11
C VAL A 8 8.43 3.35 9.93
N ALA A 9 7.62 4.36 10.30
CA ALA A 9 6.42 4.15 11.09
C ALA A 9 5.37 3.29 10.35
N ILE A 10 5.16 3.55 9.07
CA ILE A 10 4.20 2.77 8.26
C ILE A 10 4.68 1.34 8.06
N ILE A 11 5.97 1.12 7.75
CA ILE A 11 6.52 -0.24 7.61
C ILE A 11 6.42 -0.98 8.95
N ALA A 12 6.76 -0.34 10.05
CA ALA A 12 6.65 -0.94 11.38
C ALA A 12 5.21 -1.30 11.74
N LEU A 13 4.24 -0.40 11.46
CA LEU A 13 2.82 -0.65 11.70
C LEU A 13 2.30 -1.81 10.85
N ASP A 14 2.66 -1.85 9.56
CA ASP A 14 2.28 -2.94 8.66
C ASP A 14 2.82 -4.28 9.16
N GLN A 15 4.11 -4.38 9.42
CA GLN A 15 4.73 -5.64 9.84
C GLN A 15 4.27 -6.08 11.23
N TRP A 16 4.07 -5.13 12.15
CA TRP A 16 3.53 -5.42 13.48
C TRP A 16 2.09 -5.93 13.40
N SER A 17 1.22 -5.28 12.62
CA SER A 17 -0.16 -5.73 12.48
C SER A 17 -0.27 -7.10 11.81
N LYS A 18 0.51 -7.37 10.78
CA LYS A 18 0.61 -8.68 10.13
C LYS A 18 1.13 -9.75 11.10
N TRP A 19 2.16 -9.43 11.89
CA TRP A 19 2.65 -10.34 12.94
C TRP A 19 1.56 -10.62 13.98
N ALA A 20 0.86 -9.61 14.46
CA ALA A 20 -0.23 -9.77 15.43
C ALA A 20 -1.33 -10.68 14.89
N ILE A 21 -1.73 -10.53 13.63
CA ILE A 21 -2.73 -11.40 12.99
C ILE A 21 -2.22 -12.84 12.89
N ARG A 22 -1.01 -13.06 12.38
CA ARG A 22 -0.41 -14.42 12.24
C ARG A 22 -0.30 -15.16 13.57
N THR A 23 -0.13 -14.43 14.68
CA THR A 23 0.04 -15.04 16.01
C THR A 23 -1.24 -15.19 16.81
N SER A 24 -2.29 -14.42 16.48
CA SER A 24 -3.55 -14.39 17.26
C SER A 24 -4.76 -14.96 16.53
N LEU A 25 -4.67 -15.19 15.23
CA LEU A 25 -5.78 -15.66 14.42
C LEU A 25 -5.33 -16.74 13.44
N ASP A 26 -5.88 -17.94 13.55
CA ASP A 26 -5.56 -19.03 12.62
C ASP A 26 -5.92 -18.66 11.18
N LEU A 27 -5.23 -19.27 10.23
CA LEU A 27 -5.48 -19.08 8.80
C LEU A 27 -6.93 -19.44 8.44
N HIS A 28 -7.57 -18.57 7.66
CA HIS A 28 -8.99 -18.63 7.28
C HIS A 28 -9.99 -18.46 8.43
N ASN A 29 -9.55 -18.06 9.61
CA ASN A 29 -10.45 -17.67 10.69
C ASN A 29 -10.75 -16.18 10.65
N LYS A 30 -11.90 -15.83 11.25
CA LYS A 30 -12.43 -14.48 11.31
C LYS A 30 -12.63 -14.02 12.74
N LYS A 31 -12.42 -12.74 12.97
CA LYS A 31 -12.74 -12.04 14.22
C LYS A 31 -13.56 -10.79 13.88
N ILE A 32 -14.83 -10.79 14.25
CA ILE A 32 -15.71 -9.64 14.05
C ILE A 32 -15.26 -8.52 14.98
N ILE A 33 -15.07 -7.34 14.43
CA ILE A 33 -14.74 -6.11 15.15
C ILE A 33 -15.98 -5.20 15.23
N ILE A 34 -16.68 -5.03 14.09
CA ILE A 34 -17.94 -4.30 14.00
C ILE A 34 -18.86 -5.14 13.11
N GLU A 35 -20.00 -5.56 13.65
CA GLU A 35 -20.97 -6.38 12.92
C GLU A 35 -21.37 -5.73 11.59
N ASN A 36 -21.41 -6.53 10.53
CA ASN A 36 -21.78 -6.15 9.17
C ASN A 36 -20.96 -5.00 8.56
N PHE A 37 -19.78 -4.66 9.17
CA PHE A 37 -18.92 -3.60 8.66
C PHE A 37 -17.45 -3.96 8.65
N LEU A 38 -16.86 -4.45 9.75
CA LEU A 38 -15.42 -4.69 9.84
C LEU A 38 -15.13 -6.00 10.56
N GLU A 39 -14.37 -6.85 9.91
CA GLU A 39 -13.80 -8.05 10.52
C GLU A 39 -12.31 -8.18 10.20
N PHE A 40 -11.57 -8.84 11.07
CA PHE A 40 -10.27 -9.37 10.73
C PHE A 40 -10.43 -10.79 10.20
N TYR A 41 -10.00 -11.01 8.96
CA TYR A 41 -10.04 -12.30 8.30
C TYR A 41 -8.65 -12.65 7.80
N HIS A 42 -7.97 -13.59 8.46
CA HIS A 42 -6.61 -13.96 8.13
C HIS A 42 -6.56 -14.75 6.83
N ILE A 43 -6.03 -14.16 5.79
CA ILE A 43 -5.72 -14.85 4.54
C ILE A 43 -4.26 -14.64 4.15
N GLU A 44 -3.73 -15.58 3.38
CA GLU A 44 -2.41 -15.51 2.77
C GLU A 44 -2.57 -15.42 1.26
N ASN A 45 -2.11 -14.30 0.71
CA ASN A 45 -2.23 -13.98 -0.71
C ASN A 45 -0.94 -14.40 -1.46
N PRO A 46 -0.95 -15.49 -2.24
CA PRO A 46 0.23 -16.00 -2.96
C PRO A 46 0.60 -15.14 -4.17
N GLY A 47 -0.13 -14.03 -4.39
CA GLY A 47 0.15 -13.14 -5.51
C GLY A 47 -1.05 -12.92 -6.43
N MET A 48 -2.24 -12.95 -5.86
CA MET A 48 -3.45 -12.55 -6.57
C MET A 48 -3.64 -11.04 -6.38
N ALA A 49 -3.72 -10.30 -7.47
CA ALA A 49 -4.19 -8.94 -7.46
C ALA A 49 -5.66 -8.93 -7.95
N PHE A 50 -6.57 -8.41 -7.13
CA PHE A 50 -8.00 -8.35 -7.46
C PHE A 50 -8.62 -9.73 -7.81
N GLY A 51 -8.14 -10.82 -7.19
CA GLY A 51 -8.64 -12.18 -7.46
C GLY A 51 -8.11 -12.82 -8.75
N LEU A 52 -7.21 -12.16 -9.47
CA LEU A 52 -6.59 -12.71 -10.68
C LEU A 52 -5.29 -13.43 -10.32
N SER A 53 -5.21 -14.72 -10.65
CA SER A 53 -3.97 -15.49 -10.61
C SER A 53 -3.22 -15.36 -11.94
N PHE A 54 -1.92 -15.04 -11.86
CA PHE A 54 -1.09 -14.92 -13.06
C PHE A 54 -0.28 -16.21 -13.31
N PRO A 55 -0.13 -16.63 -14.57
CA PRO A 55 0.82 -17.70 -14.92
C PRO A 55 2.25 -17.28 -14.52
N GLY A 56 2.96 -18.13 -13.77
CA GLY A 56 4.26 -17.78 -13.19
C GLY A 56 4.18 -17.24 -11.76
N GLY A 57 2.99 -17.04 -11.21
CA GLY A 57 2.62 -16.89 -9.81
C GLY A 57 3.46 -15.90 -9.00
N SER A 58 3.88 -16.34 -7.83
CA SER A 58 4.56 -15.54 -6.81
C SER A 58 5.91 -14.96 -7.26
N GLN A 59 6.65 -15.64 -8.14
CA GLN A 59 7.96 -15.17 -8.62
C GLN A 59 7.85 -13.94 -9.52
N LEU A 60 6.93 -13.94 -10.49
CA LEU A 60 6.71 -12.79 -11.37
C LEU A 60 6.26 -11.58 -10.54
N LEU A 61 5.36 -11.78 -9.59
CA LEU A 61 4.90 -10.70 -8.71
C LEU A 61 5.98 -10.19 -7.77
N LEU A 62 6.87 -11.06 -7.29
CA LEU A 62 8.04 -10.64 -6.53
C LEU A 62 8.93 -9.72 -7.38
N ILE A 63 9.28 -10.15 -8.61
CA ILE A 63 10.11 -9.35 -9.53
C ILE A 63 9.44 -8.01 -9.83
N MET A 64 8.15 -8.00 -10.17
CA MET A 64 7.40 -6.77 -10.46
C MET A 64 7.35 -5.84 -9.24
N THR A 65 7.16 -6.40 -8.04
CA THR A 65 7.16 -5.61 -6.81
C THR A 65 8.54 -4.99 -6.54
N VAL A 66 9.63 -5.73 -6.75
CA VAL A 66 11.00 -5.21 -6.62
C VAL A 66 11.23 -4.07 -7.62
N LEU A 67 10.93 -4.29 -8.89
CA LEU A 67 11.11 -3.26 -9.94
C LEU A 67 10.32 -2.00 -9.63
N LEU A 68 9.05 -2.15 -9.24
CA LEU A 68 8.20 -1.03 -8.86
C LEU A 68 8.75 -0.30 -7.62
N THR A 69 9.21 -1.04 -6.61
CA THR A 69 9.78 -0.45 -5.38
C THR A 69 11.03 0.38 -5.70
N VAL A 70 11.92 -0.15 -6.55
CA VAL A 70 13.12 0.58 -7.01
C VAL A 70 12.75 1.82 -7.82
N PHE A 71 11.76 1.70 -8.70
CA PHE A 71 11.24 2.82 -9.48
C PHE A 71 10.69 3.95 -8.57
N ILE A 72 9.86 3.59 -7.58
CA ILE A 72 9.29 4.55 -6.62
C ILE A 72 10.40 5.20 -5.77
N LEU A 73 11.41 4.44 -5.36
CA LEU A 73 12.58 4.99 -4.66
C LEU A 73 13.31 6.03 -5.53
N GLY A 74 13.51 5.75 -6.81
CA GLY A 74 14.09 6.69 -7.77
C GLY A 74 13.25 7.97 -7.91
N MET A 75 11.93 7.84 -8.01
CA MET A 75 11.01 8.97 -8.00
C MET A 75 11.08 9.77 -6.70
N LEU A 76 11.09 9.10 -5.55
CA LEU A 76 11.18 9.74 -4.23
C LEU A 76 12.49 10.55 -4.08
N TRP A 77 13.60 10.01 -4.60
CA TRP A 77 14.87 10.71 -4.64
C TRP A 77 14.84 11.94 -5.58
N LYS A 78 14.29 11.79 -6.78
CA LYS A 78 14.14 12.87 -7.77
C LYS A 78 13.27 13.99 -7.21
N GLU A 79 12.14 13.63 -6.60
CA GLU A 79 11.13 14.57 -6.11
C GLU A 79 11.33 14.99 -4.63
N ARG A 80 12.52 14.77 -4.07
CA ARG A 80 12.83 15.07 -2.65
C ARG A 80 12.62 16.53 -2.23
N ASN A 81 12.66 17.47 -3.20
CA ASN A 81 12.45 18.90 -3.00
C ASN A 81 11.11 19.40 -3.56
N SER A 82 10.27 18.51 -4.04
CA SER A 82 8.94 18.83 -4.59
C SER A 82 7.91 19.21 -3.51
N HIS A 83 6.71 19.50 -3.96
CA HIS A 83 5.57 19.85 -3.10
C HIS A 83 5.30 18.74 -2.06
N PRO A 84 4.90 19.08 -0.83
CA PRO A 84 4.63 18.10 0.23
C PRO A 84 3.70 16.95 -0.17
N LEU A 85 2.60 17.23 -0.88
CA LEU A 85 1.68 16.18 -1.34
C LEU A 85 2.38 15.12 -2.19
N MET A 86 3.27 15.53 -3.12
CA MET A 86 4.07 14.62 -3.92
C MET A 86 4.98 13.76 -3.06
N ARG A 87 5.71 14.39 -2.15
CA ARG A 87 6.69 13.74 -1.27
C ARG A 87 6.02 12.75 -0.31
N TYR A 88 4.92 13.13 0.34
CA TYR A 88 4.15 12.24 1.21
C TYR A 88 3.47 11.13 0.43
N GLY A 89 2.88 11.45 -0.72
CA GLY A 89 2.29 10.44 -1.61
C GLY A 89 3.28 9.34 -1.98
N LEU A 90 4.45 9.72 -2.50
CA LEU A 90 5.53 8.77 -2.86
C LEU A 90 6.08 8.01 -1.62
N SER A 91 6.19 8.67 -0.47
CA SER A 91 6.66 8.02 0.77
C SER A 91 5.69 6.93 1.23
N LEU A 92 4.38 7.17 1.16
CA LEU A 92 3.36 6.20 1.52
C LEU A 92 3.32 5.03 0.53
N ILE A 93 3.41 5.30 -0.78
CA ILE A 93 3.49 4.25 -1.81
C ILE A 93 4.74 3.40 -1.58
N PHE A 94 5.89 4.02 -1.36
CA PHE A 94 7.14 3.31 -1.08
C PHE A 94 7.06 2.44 0.17
N SER A 95 6.50 2.97 1.26
CA SER A 95 6.34 2.23 2.52
C SER A 95 5.47 0.99 2.36
N GLY A 96 4.34 1.11 1.67
CA GLY A 96 3.46 -0.02 1.40
C GLY A 96 4.11 -1.04 0.46
N ALA A 97 4.83 -0.59 -0.56
CA ALA A 97 5.59 -1.48 -1.45
C ALA A 97 6.64 -2.30 -0.65
N ILE A 98 7.40 -1.67 0.24
CA ILE A 98 8.36 -2.35 1.14
C ILE A 98 7.64 -3.32 2.08
N GLY A 99 6.51 -2.94 2.68
CA GLY A 99 5.74 -3.81 3.57
C GLY A 99 5.34 -5.12 2.90
N ASN A 100 4.73 -5.05 1.73
CA ASN A 100 4.33 -6.23 0.96
C ASN A 100 5.50 -6.98 0.32
N LEU A 101 6.58 -6.30 -0.02
CA LEU A 101 7.81 -6.94 -0.49
C LEU A 101 8.47 -7.77 0.61
N THR A 102 8.49 -7.25 1.84
CA THR A 102 9.04 -7.95 3.01
C THR A 102 8.32 -9.30 3.21
N ASP A 103 7.00 -9.31 3.19
CA ASP A 103 6.22 -10.55 3.30
C ASP A 103 6.55 -11.54 2.19
N ARG A 104 6.62 -11.07 0.93
CA ARG A 104 6.95 -11.94 -0.22
C ARG A 104 8.34 -12.55 -0.14
N ILE A 105 9.33 -11.80 0.35
CA ILE A 105 10.70 -12.31 0.51
C ILE A 105 10.76 -13.35 1.62
N ILE A 106 10.09 -13.10 2.76
CA ILE A 106 10.20 -13.95 3.96
C ILE A 106 9.28 -15.18 3.85
N PHE A 107 8.03 -14.98 3.39
CA PHE A 107 6.97 -16.00 3.44
C PHE A 107 6.52 -16.50 2.06
N GLY A 108 6.97 -15.88 0.96
CA GLY A 108 6.51 -16.18 -0.41
C GLY A 108 5.09 -15.70 -0.73
N LYS A 109 4.40 -15.07 0.22
CA LYS A 109 3.01 -14.64 0.16
C LYS A 109 2.80 -13.43 1.06
N VAL A 110 1.71 -12.69 0.85
CA VAL A 110 1.37 -11.50 1.64
C VAL A 110 0.26 -11.86 2.63
N THR A 111 0.36 -11.39 3.86
CA THR A 111 -0.69 -11.51 4.87
C THR A 111 -1.70 -10.38 4.69
N ASP A 112 -2.94 -10.72 4.34
CA ASP A 112 -4.07 -9.80 4.25
C ASP A 112 -5.08 -10.13 5.34
N PHE A 113 -5.73 -9.09 5.93
CA PHE A 113 -6.58 -9.36 7.09
C PHE A 113 -7.69 -8.32 7.34
N ILE A 114 -7.66 -7.14 6.74
CA ILE A 114 -8.70 -6.13 6.91
C ILE A 114 -9.81 -6.42 5.91
N HIS A 115 -10.98 -6.81 6.39
CA HIS A 115 -12.14 -7.07 5.58
C HIS A 115 -13.25 -6.08 5.91
N VAL A 116 -13.61 -5.23 4.95
CA VAL A 116 -14.66 -4.22 5.08
C VAL A 116 -15.90 -4.67 4.30
N MET A 117 -17.04 -4.63 4.95
CA MET A 117 -18.34 -4.98 4.39
C MET A 117 -19.29 -3.78 4.54
N ILE A 118 -20.26 -3.65 3.64
CA ILE A 118 -21.34 -2.67 3.76
C ILE A 118 -22.67 -3.43 3.69
N GLY A 119 -23.18 -3.75 4.88
CA GLY A 119 -24.32 -4.63 5.03
C GLY A 119 -24.04 -6.06 4.52
N GLU A 120 -25.08 -6.76 4.07
CA GLU A 120 -24.96 -8.16 3.59
C GLU A 120 -24.60 -8.27 2.09
N HIS A 121 -24.61 -7.16 1.35
CA HIS A 121 -24.56 -7.17 -0.12
C HIS A 121 -23.26 -6.69 -0.72
N PHE A 122 -22.42 -6.00 0.03
CA PHE A 122 -21.16 -5.49 -0.47
C PHE A 122 -19.99 -5.89 0.43
N SER A 123 -19.03 -6.57 -0.16
CA SER A 123 -17.79 -7.00 0.49
C SER A 123 -16.61 -6.48 -0.30
N TRP A 124 -15.74 -5.71 0.35
CA TRP A 124 -14.49 -5.27 -0.25
C TRP A 124 -13.46 -6.39 -0.22
N TYR A 125 -12.48 -6.36 -1.12
CA TYR A 125 -11.34 -7.27 -1.06
C TYR A 125 -10.62 -7.13 0.28
N ILE A 126 -10.10 -8.26 0.80
CA ILE A 126 -9.32 -8.26 2.03
C ILE A 126 -7.96 -7.65 1.72
N PHE A 127 -7.50 -6.75 2.57
CA PHE A 127 -6.27 -5.98 2.40
C PHE A 127 -5.52 -5.82 3.73
N ASN A 128 -4.39 -5.12 3.70
CA ASN A 128 -3.53 -4.87 4.85
C ASN A 128 -3.17 -3.38 4.99
N VAL A 129 -2.33 -3.04 5.96
CA VAL A 129 -1.87 -1.68 6.20
C VAL A 129 -1.00 -1.15 5.04
N ALA A 130 -0.17 -2.00 4.44
CA ALA A 130 0.65 -1.64 3.27
C ALA A 130 -0.23 -1.22 2.08
N ASP A 131 -1.31 -1.97 1.79
CA ASP A 131 -2.25 -1.65 0.70
C ASP A 131 -2.99 -0.34 0.94
N SER A 132 -3.41 -0.11 2.20
CA SER A 132 -4.00 1.16 2.63
C SER A 132 -3.04 2.32 2.40
N SER A 133 -1.77 2.13 2.76
CA SER A 133 -0.71 3.14 2.57
C SER A 133 -0.48 3.46 1.09
N VAL A 134 -0.41 2.42 0.22
CA VAL A 134 -0.31 2.61 -1.23
C VAL A 134 -1.51 3.40 -1.76
N THR A 135 -2.72 3.02 -1.35
CA THR A 135 -3.96 3.67 -1.81
C THR A 135 -4.01 5.14 -1.42
N ILE A 136 -3.73 5.46 -0.16
CA ILE A 136 -3.69 6.85 0.32
C ILE A 136 -2.57 7.63 -0.39
N GLY A 137 -1.40 7.01 -0.56
CA GLY A 137 -0.28 7.60 -1.27
C GLY A 137 -0.61 7.93 -2.73
N MET A 138 -1.31 7.04 -3.43
CA MET A 138 -1.80 7.26 -4.80
C MET A 138 -2.80 8.43 -4.86
N VAL A 139 -3.73 8.51 -3.90
CA VAL A 139 -4.67 9.64 -3.83
C VAL A 139 -3.92 10.97 -3.67
N LEU A 140 -2.95 11.05 -2.75
CA LEU A 140 -2.14 12.26 -2.56
C LEU A 140 -1.34 12.64 -3.82
N PHE A 141 -0.76 11.65 -4.49
CA PHE A 141 -0.04 11.82 -5.74
C PHE A 141 -0.95 12.38 -6.84
N LEU A 142 -2.15 11.81 -7.00
CA LEU A 142 -3.14 12.28 -7.99
C LEU A 142 -3.64 13.69 -7.66
N LEU A 143 -3.91 14.00 -6.40
CA LEU A 143 -4.28 15.35 -5.97
C LEU A 143 -3.19 16.37 -6.32
N TYR A 144 -1.93 16.03 -6.10
CA TYR A 144 -0.81 16.86 -6.52
C TYR A 144 -0.82 17.08 -8.03
N SER A 145 -0.89 16.01 -8.82
CA SER A 145 -0.81 16.06 -10.28
C SER A 145 -1.94 16.90 -10.89
N ILE A 146 -3.18 16.73 -10.38
CA ILE A 146 -4.36 17.41 -10.93
C ILE A 146 -4.41 18.89 -10.50
N PHE A 147 -4.18 19.17 -9.23
CA PHE A 147 -4.49 20.51 -8.70
C PHE A 147 -3.26 21.40 -8.53
N VAL A 148 -2.10 20.85 -8.25
CA VAL A 148 -0.90 21.61 -7.92
C VAL A 148 0.01 21.78 -9.13
N GLU A 149 0.35 20.71 -9.80
CA GLU A 149 1.26 20.73 -10.94
C GLU A 149 0.71 21.57 -12.09
N ASN A 150 -0.58 21.41 -12.42
CA ASN A 150 -1.24 22.18 -13.46
C ASN A 150 -1.26 23.69 -13.16
N LYS A 151 -1.48 24.04 -11.89
CA LYS A 151 -1.44 25.45 -11.45
C LYS A 151 -0.04 26.06 -11.58
N ILE A 152 0.99 25.31 -11.19
CA ILE A 152 2.40 25.75 -11.30
C ILE A 152 2.78 25.94 -12.76
N LYS A 153 2.43 25.01 -13.65
CA LYS A 153 2.70 25.13 -15.09
C LYS A 153 2.03 26.37 -15.71
N LYS A 154 0.75 26.59 -15.39
CA LYS A 154 0.01 27.75 -15.88
C LYS A 154 0.65 29.07 -15.46
N THR A 155 1.02 29.22 -14.19
CA THR A 155 1.69 30.43 -13.69
C THR A 155 3.04 30.72 -14.34
N LYS A 156 3.76 29.69 -14.75
CA LYS A 156 5.03 29.86 -15.49
C LYS A 156 4.80 30.37 -16.91
N THR A 157 3.81 29.81 -17.61
CA THR A 157 3.47 30.21 -18.99
C THR A 157 2.93 31.64 -19.08
N ASP A 158 2.25 32.11 -18.02
CA ASP A 158 1.69 33.47 -17.97
C ASP A 158 2.76 34.54 -17.64
N ASN A 159 3.95 34.14 -17.20
CA ASN A 159 5.07 35.05 -16.82
C ASN A 159 6.23 35.08 -17.85
N ASP A 160 6.22 34.21 -18.85
CA ASP A 160 7.15 34.18 -20.00
C ASP A 160 6.54 34.86 -21.24
#